data_0c2cc923ee7ed1de397ad66c552f718c
#
_entry.id   0c2cc923ee7ed1de397ad66c552f718c
#
_cell.length_a   1.000
_cell.length_b   1.000
_cell.length_c   1.000
_cell.angle_alpha   90.00
_cell.angle_beta   90.00
_cell.angle_gamma   90.00
#
_symmetry.space_group_name_H-M   'P 1'
#
loop_
_entity.id
_entity.type
_entity.pdbx_description
1 polymer ?
#
loop_
_entity_poly.entity_id
_entity_poly.type
_entity_poly.pdbx_seq_one_letter_code
_entity_poly.pdbx_strand_id
1 'polypeptide(L)'
;MHITENTAVVHRLRRVTGQLKRVEEQIASGGSCADVIPQLLAVKGSVDAATATYVKQAIAECRETATPEELANLLETLVKKL
;
A
#
# COMPACT_ATOMS: atom_id res chain seq x y z
N MET A 1 10.18 -0.23 -16.63
CA MET A 1 9.62 -1.03 -15.52
C MET A 1 9.04 -2.34 -16.00
N HIS A 2 9.28 -3.39 -15.27
CA HIS A 2 8.79 -4.71 -15.62
C HIS A 2 7.43 -4.96 -14.98
N ILE A 3 6.42 -5.02 -15.83
CA ILE A 3 5.03 -5.20 -15.37
C ILE A 3 4.88 -6.48 -14.54
N THR A 4 5.61 -7.53 -14.91
CA THR A 4 5.54 -8.81 -14.20
C THR A 4 5.95 -8.71 -12.73
N GLU A 5 6.88 -7.80 -12.42
CA GLU A 5 7.36 -7.62 -11.05
C GLU A 5 6.32 -6.94 -10.17
N ASN A 6 5.41 -6.20 -10.78
CA ASN A 6 4.37 -5.49 -10.05
C ASN A 6 3.05 -6.24 -9.97
N THR A 7 2.95 -7.39 -10.63
CA THR A 7 1.71 -8.16 -10.67
C THR A 7 1.21 -8.55 -9.28
N ALA A 8 2.12 -9.03 -8.43
CA ALA A 8 1.75 -9.42 -7.07
C ALA A 8 1.24 -8.23 -6.26
N VAL A 9 1.88 -7.07 -6.42
CA VAL A 9 1.46 -5.85 -5.72
C VAL A 9 0.08 -5.42 -6.21
N VAL A 10 -0.15 -5.44 -7.51
CA VAL A 10 -1.44 -5.08 -8.10
C VAL A 10 -2.55 -6.00 -7.58
N HIS A 11 -2.30 -7.32 -7.56
CA HIS A 11 -3.27 -8.27 -7.05
C HIS A 11 -3.59 -8.05 -5.58
N ARG A 12 -2.59 -7.74 -4.78
CA ARG A 12 -2.77 -7.44 -3.36
C ARG A 12 -3.61 -6.18 -3.18
N LEU A 13 -3.33 -5.13 -3.96
CA LEU A 13 -4.09 -3.88 -3.89
C LEU A 13 -5.54 -4.07 -4.31
N ARG A 14 -5.79 -4.93 -5.31
CA ARG A 14 -7.16 -5.25 -5.71
C ARG A 14 -7.92 -5.96 -4.61
N ARG A 15 -7.26 -6.87 -3.89
CA ARG A 15 -7.87 -7.52 -2.73
C ARG A 15 -8.18 -6.52 -1.63
N VAL A 16 -7.25 -5.60 -1.37
CA VAL A 16 -7.43 -4.55 -0.38
C VAL A 16 -8.62 -3.67 -0.76
N THR A 17 -8.75 -3.33 -2.03
CA THR A 17 -9.89 -2.55 -2.52
C THR A 17 -11.22 -3.23 -2.18
N GLY A 18 -11.31 -4.54 -2.40
CA GLY A 18 -12.49 -5.31 -2.03
C GLY A 18 -12.74 -5.33 -0.54
N GLN A 19 -11.69 -5.48 0.25
CA GLN A 19 -11.79 -5.45 1.72
C GLN A 19 -12.26 -4.09 2.21
N LEU A 20 -11.71 -3.01 1.65
CA LEU A 20 -12.11 -1.64 2.01
C LEU A 20 -13.58 -1.40 1.72
N LYS A 21 -14.05 -1.84 0.58
CA LYS A 21 -15.46 -1.70 0.23
C LYS A 21 -16.35 -2.40 1.24
N ARG A 22 -15.97 -3.60 1.65
CA ARG A 22 -16.74 -4.36 2.63
C ARG A 22 -16.76 -3.66 3.99
N VAL A 23 -15.62 -3.13 4.42
CA VAL A 23 -15.55 -2.39 5.69
C VAL A 23 -16.39 -1.13 5.62
N GLU A 24 -16.33 -0.40 4.50
CA GLU A 24 -17.14 0.78 4.27
C GLU A 24 -18.62 0.46 4.42
N GLU A 25 -19.07 -0.63 3.80
CA GLU A 25 -20.48 -1.06 3.90
C GLU A 25 -20.86 -1.42 5.33
N GLN A 26 -19.98 -2.07 6.07
CA GLN A 26 -20.25 -2.43 7.46
C GLN A 26 -20.36 -1.19 8.33
N ILE A 27 -19.50 -0.21 8.16
CA ILE A 27 -19.59 1.04 8.91
C ILE A 27 -20.87 1.78 8.56
N ALA A 28 -21.18 1.87 7.28
CA ALA A 28 -22.39 2.57 6.81
C ALA A 28 -23.66 1.92 7.34
N SER A 29 -23.68 0.61 7.52
CA SER A 29 -24.84 -0.11 8.03
C SER A 29 -24.88 -0.27 9.54
N GLY A 30 -23.96 0.34 10.26
CA GLY A 30 -23.96 0.31 11.72
C GLY A 30 -23.32 -0.93 12.33
N GLY A 31 -22.40 -1.56 11.63
CA GLY A 31 -21.66 -2.72 12.13
C GLY A 31 -20.90 -2.42 13.41
N SER A 32 -20.67 -3.43 14.24
CA SER A 32 -20.02 -3.25 15.52
C SER A 32 -18.56 -2.88 15.39
N CYS A 33 -18.06 -2.04 16.28
CA CYS A 33 -16.66 -1.65 16.29
C CYS A 33 -15.75 -2.87 16.55
N ALA A 34 -16.23 -3.84 17.29
CA ALA A 34 -15.48 -5.06 17.56
C ALA A 34 -15.21 -5.88 16.28
N ASP A 35 -16.10 -5.78 15.29
CA ASP A 35 -15.92 -6.46 14.01
C ASP A 35 -15.16 -5.59 13.01
N VAL A 36 -15.37 -4.28 13.05
CA VAL A 36 -14.79 -3.34 12.08
C VAL A 36 -13.32 -3.05 12.36
N ILE A 37 -12.95 -2.81 13.61
CA ILE A 37 -11.59 -2.43 13.95
C ILE A 37 -10.54 -3.47 13.50
N PRO A 38 -10.73 -4.77 13.79
CA PRO A 38 -9.75 -5.76 13.31
C PRO A 38 -9.62 -5.80 11.80
N GLN A 39 -10.71 -5.55 11.07
CA GLN A 39 -10.67 -5.53 9.62
C GLN A 39 -9.91 -4.32 9.09
N LEU A 40 -10.08 -3.16 9.71
CA LEU A 40 -9.32 -1.97 9.35
C LEU A 40 -7.83 -2.18 9.59
N LEU A 41 -7.48 -2.80 10.71
CA LEU A 41 -6.08 -3.11 11.01
C LEU A 41 -5.49 -4.09 10.00
N ALA A 42 -6.28 -5.07 9.57
CA ALA A 42 -5.85 -6.03 8.56
C ALA A 42 -5.62 -5.34 7.21
N VAL A 43 -6.51 -4.43 6.83
CA VAL A 43 -6.37 -3.63 5.60
C VAL A 43 -5.10 -2.78 5.66
N LYS A 44 -4.90 -2.10 6.78
CA LYS A 44 -3.70 -1.29 7.00
C LYS A 44 -2.44 -2.13 6.84
N GLY A 45 -2.40 -3.31 7.45
CA GLY A 45 -1.26 -4.21 7.34
C GLY A 45 -1.02 -4.68 5.90
N SER A 46 -2.08 -4.95 5.16
CA SER A 46 -1.97 -5.36 3.75
C SER A 46 -1.42 -4.24 2.88
N VAL A 47 -1.83 -3.00 3.12
CA VAL A 47 -1.30 -1.84 2.38
C VAL A 47 0.17 -1.64 2.74
N ASP A 48 0.52 -1.73 4.01
CA ASP A 48 1.92 -1.60 4.45
C ASP A 48 2.80 -2.66 3.77
N ALA A 49 2.33 -3.90 3.69
CA ALA A 49 3.08 -4.97 3.03
C ALA A 49 3.22 -4.73 1.53
N ALA A 50 2.16 -4.28 0.88
CA ALA A 50 2.21 -3.95 -0.54
C ALA A 50 3.18 -2.80 -0.81
N THR A 51 3.18 -1.80 0.05
CA THR A 51 4.08 -0.66 -0.04
C THR A 51 5.53 -1.12 0.06
N ALA A 52 5.84 -1.94 1.05
CA ALA A 52 7.20 -2.46 1.24
C ALA A 52 7.67 -3.26 0.03
N THR A 53 6.81 -4.11 -0.50
CA THR A 53 7.15 -4.92 -1.68
C THR A 53 7.39 -4.04 -2.90
N TYR A 54 6.52 -3.07 -3.12
CA TYR A 54 6.65 -2.16 -4.25
C TYR A 54 7.93 -1.33 -4.15
N VAL A 55 8.22 -0.80 -2.97
CA VAL A 55 9.42 0.02 -2.74
C VAL A 55 10.68 -0.80 -3.05
N LYS A 56 10.75 -2.04 -2.58
CA LYS A 56 11.91 -2.89 -2.85
C LYS A 56 12.14 -3.11 -4.35
N GLN A 57 11.06 -3.29 -5.10
CA GLN A 57 11.15 -3.54 -6.53
C GLN A 57 11.42 -2.28 -7.34
N ALA A 58 10.87 -1.16 -6.89
CA ALA A 58 10.88 0.09 -7.66
C ALA A 58 12.06 0.99 -7.37
N ILE A 59 12.74 0.80 -6.24
CA ILE A 59 13.78 1.74 -5.83
C ILE A 59 14.92 1.86 -6.85
N ALA A 60 15.35 0.76 -7.43
CA ALA A 60 16.41 0.78 -8.43
C ALA A 60 15.99 1.54 -9.68
N GLU A 61 14.74 1.36 -10.11
CA GLU A 61 14.21 2.04 -11.27
C GLU A 61 14.03 3.53 -11.00
N CYS A 62 13.55 3.89 -9.83
CA CYS A 62 13.45 5.28 -9.43
C CYS A 62 14.82 5.95 -9.44
N ARG A 63 15.84 5.23 -8.99
CA ARG A 63 17.21 5.74 -8.99
C ARG A 63 17.71 6.06 -10.39
N GLU A 64 17.29 5.29 -11.39
CA GLU A 64 17.70 5.48 -12.77
C GLU A 64 16.92 6.58 -13.48
N THR A 65 15.65 6.75 -13.15
CA THR A 65 14.75 7.64 -13.86
C THR A 65 14.50 8.96 -13.15
N ALA A 66 14.62 9.01 -11.85
CA ALA A 66 14.38 10.21 -11.06
C ALA A 66 15.61 11.11 -11.07
N THR A 67 15.38 12.43 -10.99
CA THR A 67 16.48 13.35 -10.76
C THR A 67 17.04 13.16 -9.37
N PRO A 68 18.28 13.59 -9.11
CA PRO A 68 18.84 13.50 -7.75
C PRO A 68 17.97 14.19 -6.72
N GLU A 69 17.33 15.29 -7.06
CA GLU A 69 16.46 16.02 -6.14
C GLU A 69 15.19 15.23 -5.84
N GLU A 70 14.57 14.66 -6.88
CA GLU A 70 13.39 13.82 -6.71
C GLU A 70 13.71 12.60 -5.83
N LEU A 71 14.86 11.98 -6.07
CA LEU A 71 15.28 10.81 -5.30
C LEU A 71 15.50 11.17 -3.83
N ALA A 72 16.15 12.30 -3.57
CA ALA A 72 16.39 12.76 -2.20
C ALA A 72 15.07 12.99 -1.47
N ASN A 73 14.11 13.63 -2.14
CA ASN A 73 12.79 13.88 -1.56
C ASN A 73 12.04 12.59 -1.26
N LEU A 74 12.14 11.62 -2.17
CA LEU A 74 11.50 10.32 -1.98
C LEU A 74 12.08 9.58 -0.77
N LEU A 75 13.41 9.56 -0.66
CA LEU A 75 14.08 8.90 0.47
C LEU A 75 13.72 9.56 1.79
N GLU A 76 13.66 10.90 1.82
CA GLU A 76 13.23 11.62 3.01
C GLU A 76 11.82 11.24 3.41
N THR A 77 10.91 11.16 2.45
CA THR A 77 9.53 10.75 2.69
C THR A 77 9.47 9.35 3.30
N LEU A 78 10.23 8.40 2.74
CA LEU A 78 10.26 7.04 3.25
C LEU A 78 10.74 6.98 4.70
N VAL A 79 11.79 7.72 5.00
CA VAL A 79 12.33 7.75 6.37
C VAL A 79 11.31 8.31 7.35
N LYS A 80 10.63 9.38 6.98
CA LYS A 80 9.63 10.01 7.86
C LYS A 80 8.42 9.11 8.13
N LYS A 81 8.09 8.22 7.21
CA LYS A 81 6.91 7.36 7.34
C LYS A 81 7.21 5.99 7.95
N LEU A 82 8.47 5.67 8.14
CA LEU A 82 8.85 4.45 8.83
C LEU A 82 8.78 4.65 10.36
#